data_c5c472c726833d15c6fab786795536e1
#
_entry.id   c5c472c726833d15c6fab786795536e1
#
_cell.length_a   1.000
_cell.length_b   1.000
_cell.length_c   1.000
_cell.angle_alpha   90.00
_cell.angle_beta   90.00
_cell.angle_gamma   90.00
#
_symmetry.space_group_name_H-M   'P 1'
#
loop_
_entity.id
_entity.type
_entity.pdbx_description
1 polymer ?
#
loop_
_entity_poly.entity_id
_entity_poly.type
_entity_poly.pdbx_seq_one_letter_code
_entity_poly.pdbx_strand_id
1 'polypeptide(L)'
;MKNRSIATAWIALILASPASAQAPAAGEFVVHSIDVGTGLSIFVEGHDFALLYDAGSNDDGAREPNDRVLSYLRAVRPDLAVIDHLLLSHPHEDHDAMIDDVLTAYRVREVWDSGAFNPACAYHAFLDAVVAEPGVVYHDALGSGGTHDATFPASSSRCHGAVRSARVSVPRGSRIAPGTAIALGAGASMTILHANGNASAAHRNDASIVVRLDLGARRILLMGDAEAENGRRNPPSTPPRADSVEGRLLADFRSELRSDLLVVGHHGSMTSSRAAFLDAVGAAHFVVSVGPKKYSGTTLPDPVVMTELDGRGDVWRTNLTDATCSANPAKIGTDNDGRPGGCDNIRIAIDAAGTMTPAYHRISD
;
A
#
# COMPACT_ATOMS: atom_id res chain seq x y z
N MET A 1 24.50 -44.07 -52.24
CA MET A 1 24.91 -43.70 -50.90
C MET A 1 24.45 -42.25 -50.65
N LYS A 2 23.43 -42.04 -49.83
CA LYS A 2 22.84 -40.68 -49.56
C LYS A 2 23.31 -40.26 -48.19
N ASN A 3 24.20 -39.26 -48.12
CA ASN A 3 24.62 -38.65 -46.86
C ASN A 3 23.44 -37.85 -46.24
N ARG A 4 23.01 -38.21 -45.03
CA ARG A 4 22.11 -37.44 -44.22
C ARG A 4 22.96 -36.59 -43.25
N SER A 5 22.97 -35.30 -43.44
CA SER A 5 23.51 -34.34 -42.48
C SER A 5 22.54 -34.20 -41.30
N ILE A 6 23.00 -34.49 -40.08
CA ILE A 6 22.25 -34.28 -38.84
C ILE A 6 22.58 -32.84 -38.41
N ALA A 7 21.59 -31.98 -38.45
CA ALA A 7 21.69 -30.63 -37.87
C ALA A 7 21.45 -30.71 -36.34
N THR A 8 22.47 -30.44 -35.58
CA THR A 8 22.38 -30.35 -34.10
C THR A 8 21.84 -28.96 -33.76
N ALA A 9 20.59 -28.91 -33.29
CA ALA A 9 20.02 -27.70 -32.77
C ALA A 9 20.53 -27.45 -31.32
N TRP A 10 21.24 -26.37 -31.11
CA TRP A 10 21.62 -25.90 -29.80
C TRP A 10 20.42 -25.15 -29.18
N ILE A 11 19.80 -25.72 -28.17
CA ILE A 11 18.82 -25.04 -27.34
C ILE A 11 19.63 -24.18 -26.36
N ALA A 12 19.64 -22.88 -26.59
CA ALA A 12 20.15 -21.92 -25.62
C ALA A 12 19.20 -21.90 -24.41
N LEU A 13 19.63 -22.51 -23.32
CA LEU A 13 18.96 -22.40 -22.02
C LEU A 13 19.20 -20.98 -21.52
N ILE A 14 18.20 -20.10 -21.67
CA ILE A 14 18.21 -18.78 -21.03
C ILE A 14 18.00 -19.04 -19.53
N LEU A 15 19.07 -19.08 -18.78
CA LEU A 15 19.04 -19.02 -17.33
C LEU A 15 18.52 -17.64 -16.97
N ALA A 16 17.26 -17.54 -16.55
CA ALA A 16 16.75 -16.34 -15.90
C ALA A 16 17.62 -16.10 -14.67
N SER A 17 18.41 -15.05 -14.68
CA SER A 17 19.15 -14.60 -13.50
C SER A 17 18.16 -14.37 -12.39
N PRO A 18 18.43 -14.76 -11.12
CA PRO A 18 17.60 -14.38 -10.00
C PRO A 18 17.49 -12.86 -9.99
N ALA A 19 16.29 -12.33 -9.82
CA ALA A 19 16.07 -10.90 -9.72
C ALA A 19 17.03 -10.34 -8.66
N SER A 20 17.81 -9.35 -9.04
CA SER A 20 18.83 -8.75 -8.19
C SER A 20 18.18 -8.25 -6.90
N ALA A 21 18.68 -8.70 -5.75
CA ALA A 21 18.31 -8.21 -4.42
C ALA A 21 18.95 -6.82 -4.15
N GLN A 22 18.83 -5.90 -5.09
CA GLN A 22 19.41 -4.55 -5.10
C GLN A 22 18.39 -3.56 -5.65
N ALA A 23 18.60 -2.26 -5.36
CA ALA A 23 17.80 -1.20 -5.94
C ALA A 23 17.71 -1.30 -7.48
N PRO A 24 16.59 -0.86 -8.07
CA PRO A 24 16.46 -0.76 -9.53
C PRO A 24 17.58 0.06 -10.16
N ALA A 25 17.89 -0.16 -11.43
CA ALA A 25 18.82 0.68 -12.15
C ALA A 25 18.25 2.11 -12.37
N ALA A 26 19.11 3.06 -12.69
CA ALA A 26 18.68 4.43 -12.94
C ALA A 26 17.64 4.49 -14.07
N GLY A 27 16.50 5.13 -13.80
CA GLY A 27 15.36 5.22 -14.71
C GLY A 27 14.40 4.00 -14.67
N GLU A 28 14.70 3.00 -13.86
CA GLU A 28 13.81 1.86 -13.58
C GLU A 28 13.14 2.02 -12.22
N PHE A 29 11.92 1.49 -12.10
CA PHE A 29 11.14 1.53 -10.87
C PHE A 29 10.45 0.19 -10.63
N VAL A 30 10.15 -0.11 -9.38
CA VAL A 30 9.36 -1.29 -9.02
C VAL A 30 8.27 -0.89 -8.04
N VAL A 31 7.06 -1.38 -8.28
CA VAL A 31 5.93 -1.29 -7.36
C VAL A 31 5.63 -2.70 -6.87
N HIS A 32 5.61 -2.88 -5.56
CA HIS A 32 5.28 -4.15 -4.92
C HIS A 32 3.98 -3.99 -4.15
N SER A 33 3.00 -4.85 -4.40
CA SER A 33 1.89 -5.06 -3.48
C SER A 33 2.21 -6.30 -2.65
N ILE A 34 2.46 -6.07 -1.38
CA ILE A 34 2.83 -7.14 -0.44
C ILE A 34 1.56 -7.87 -0.03
N ASP A 35 1.57 -9.18 -0.10
CA ASP A 35 0.49 -10.03 0.40
C ASP A 35 0.53 -10.08 1.93
N VAL A 36 -0.15 -9.13 2.54
CA VAL A 36 -0.32 -9.05 4.00
C VAL A 36 -1.57 -9.78 4.50
N GLY A 37 -2.27 -10.50 3.61
CA GLY A 37 -3.62 -11.01 3.89
C GLY A 37 -4.63 -9.87 3.79
N THR A 38 -5.55 -9.76 4.75
CA THR A 38 -6.53 -8.66 4.78
C THR A 38 -5.87 -7.39 5.29
N GLY A 39 -5.50 -6.52 4.37
CA GLY A 39 -4.83 -5.26 4.66
C GLY A 39 -4.16 -4.68 3.42
N LEU A 40 -3.31 -3.69 3.62
CA LEU A 40 -2.61 -3.01 2.55
C LEU A 40 -1.15 -2.75 2.92
N SER A 41 -0.25 -3.05 1.99
CA SER A 41 1.13 -2.56 2.03
C SER A 41 1.68 -2.48 0.61
N ILE A 42 2.07 -1.29 0.18
CA ILE A 42 2.65 -1.03 -1.13
C ILE A 42 4.05 -0.47 -0.96
N PHE A 43 5.06 -1.22 -1.41
CA PHE A 43 6.43 -0.76 -1.43
C PHE A 43 6.79 -0.28 -2.84
N VAL A 44 7.35 0.91 -2.94
CA VAL A 44 7.76 1.50 -4.22
C VAL A 44 9.22 1.91 -4.13
N GLU A 45 9.99 1.49 -5.11
CA GLU A 45 11.41 1.78 -5.15
C GLU A 45 11.87 2.29 -6.52
N GLY A 46 12.83 3.17 -6.48
CA GLY A 46 13.65 3.59 -7.59
C GLY A 46 15.12 3.39 -7.28
N HIS A 47 15.97 3.90 -8.14
CA HIS A 47 17.42 3.80 -7.97
C HIS A 47 17.91 4.44 -6.66
N ASP A 48 17.32 5.54 -6.24
CA ASP A 48 17.78 6.44 -5.19
C ASP A 48 16.70 6.79 -4.15
N PHE A 49 15.58 6.07 -4.13
CA PHE A 49 14.53 6.24 -3.11
C PHE A 49 13.82 4.94 -2.79
N ALA A 50 13.22 4.91 -1.60
CA ALA A 50 12.30 3.88 -1.13
C ALA A 50 11.07 4.55 -0.48
N LEU A 51 9.86 4.15 -0.88
CA LEU A 51 8.60 4.60 -0.34
C LEU A 51 7.77 3.41 0.11
N LEU A 52 7.20 3.49 1.31
CA LEU A 52 6.23 2.52 1.81
C LEU A 52 4.89 3.21 2.07
N TYR A 53 3.84 2.70 1.47
CA TYR A 53 2.47 3.17 1.65
C TYR A 53 1.68 2.09 2.35
N ASP A 54 1.29 2.35 3.59
CA ASP A 54 0.70 1.43 4.56
C ASP A 54 1.60 0.23 4.92
N ALA A 55 1.41 -0.30 6.09
CA ALA A 55 1.94 -1.57 6.56
C ALA A 55 0.96 -2.13 7.60
N GLY A 56 -0.11 -2.74 7.14
CA GLY A 56 -1.14 -3.25 8.03
C GLY A 56 -1.72 -4.57 7.58
N SER A 57 -2.23 -5.31 8.56
CA SER A 57 -2.93 -6.56 8.35
C SER A 57 -3.91 -6.82 9.49
N ASN A 58 -5.06 -7.35 9.14
CA ASN A 58 -6.00 -7.93 10.10
C ASN A 58 -5.77 -9.43 10.33
N ASP A 59 -4.90 -10.06 9.53
CA ASP A 59 -4.65 -11.50 9.55
C ASP A 59 -3.28 -11.84 10.12
N ASP A 60 -2.26 -11.05 9.84
CA ASP A 60 -0.92 -11.29 10.34
C ASP A 60 -0.80 -10.92 11.83
N GLY A 61 -0.62 -11.94 12.67
CA GLY A 61 -0.37 -11.78 14.11
C GLY A 61 1.10 -11.79 14.48
N ALA A 62 2.00 -11.94 13.50
CA ALA A 62 3.44 -11.91 13.75
C ALA A 62 3.90 -10.48 14.08
N ARG A 63 5.03 -10.41 14.75
CA ARG A 63 5.73 -9.18 15.06
C ARG A 63 7.16 -9.30 14.54
N GLU A 64 7.87 -8.16 14.49
CA GLU A 64 9.27 -8.17 14.11
C GLU A 64 10.00 -9.39 14.76
N PRO A 65 10.82 -10.11 14.03
CA PRO A 65 11.24 -9.87 12.64
C PRO A 65 10.40 -10.58 11.56
N ASN A 66 9.33 -11.24 11.90
CA ASN A 66 8.66 -12.25 11.06
C ASN A 66 7.28 -11.81 10.55
N ASP A 67 6.88 -10.54 10.74
CA ASP A 67 5.70 -10.02 10.05
C ASP A 67 5.90 -10.02 8.53
N ARG A 68 4.80 -10.04 7.77
CA ARG A 68 4.85 -10.22 6.33
C ARG A 68 5.53 -9.07 5.60
N VAL A 69 5.39 -7.84 6.10
CA VAL A 69 5.99 -6.66 5.48
C VAL A 69 7.51 -6.73 5.61
N LEU A 70 8.04 -6.92 6.83
CA LEU A 70 9.48 -7.00 7.08
C LEU A 70 10.10 -8.20 6.39
N SER A 71 9.44 -9.35 6.44
CA SER A 71 9.90 -10.57 5.76
C SER A 71 10.03 -10.35 4.26
N TYR A 72 9.04 -9.69 3.65
CA TYR A 72 9.08 -9.37 2.23
C TYR A 72 10.19 -8.37 1.89
N LEU A 73 10.26 -7.24 2.61
CA LEU A 73 11.27 -6.21 2.38
C LEU A 73 12.70 -6.77 2.51
N ARG A 74 12.96 -7.60 3.52
CA ARG A 74 14.26 -8.26 3.70
C ARG A 74 14.60 -9.24 2.58
N ALA A 75 13.60 -9.90 2.01
CA ALA A 75 13.81 -10.84 0.91
C ALA A 75 14.11 -10.12 -0.41
N VAL A 76 13.39 -9.04 -0.72
CA VAL A 76 13.53 -8.32 -2.00
C VAL A 76 14.65 -7.25 -1.95
N ARG A 77 14.89 -6.67 -0.77
CA ARG A 77 15.88 -5.60 -0.55
C ARG A 77 16.67 -5.81 0.75
N PRO A 78 17.51 -6.86 0.82
CA PRO A 78 18.33 -7.14 2.01
C PRO A 78 19.36 -6.02 2.32
N ASP A 79 19.62 -5.14 1.36
CA ASP A 79 20.47 -3.95 1.47
C ASP A 79 19.73 -2.69 1.93
N LEU A 80 18.40 -2.75 2.05
CA LEU A 80 17.58 -1.60 2.47
C LEU A 80 17.91 -1.21 3.92
N ALA A 81 18.32 0.03 4.12
CA ALA A 81 18.58 0.57 5.44
C ALA A 81 17.70 1.77 5.77
N VAL A 82 17.17 2.43 4.74
CA VAL A 82 16.41 3.68 4.87
C VAL A 82 15.16 3.60 4.00
N ILE A 83 14.02 3.97 4.58
CA ILE A 83 12.78 4.29 3.87
C ILE A 83 12.68 5.81 3.84
N ASP A 84 12.69 6.41 2.65
CA ASP A 84 12.68 7.85 2.50
C ASP A 84 11.32 8.44 2.84
N HIS A 85 10.24 7.77 2.43
CA HIS A 85 8.87 8.18 2.68
C HIS A 85 8.02 7.02 3.17
N LEU A 86 7.43 7.14 4.33
CA LEU A 86 6.43 6.23 4.88
C LEU A 86 5.10 6.96 4.97
N LEU A 87 4.08 6.42 4.32
CA LEU A 87 2.74 6.99 4.30
C LEU A 87 1.77 6.06 5.03
N LEU A 88 1.01 6.60 5.97
CA LEU A 88 -0.19 5.95 6.51
C LEU A 88 -1.41 6.55 5.83
N SER A 89 -2.11 5.77 5.02
CA SER A 89 -3.30 6.27 4.32
C SER A 89 -4.36 6.73 5.30
N HIS A 90 -4.71 5.92 6.28
CA HIS A 90 -5.64 6.24 7.34
C HIS A 90 -5.46 5.27 8.52
N PRO A 91 -5.91 5.65 9.74
CA PRO A 91 -5.59 4.89 10.95
C PRO A 91 -6.57 3.72 11.22
N HIS A 92 -6.59 2.72 10.33
CA HIS A 92 -7.22 1.42 10.58
C HIS A 92 -6.15 0.33 10.68
N GLU A 93 -6.43 -0.71 11.47
CA GLU A 93 -5.47 -1.76 11.81
C GLU A 93 -4.93 -2.52 10.59
N ASP A 94 -5.74 -2.70 9.56
CA ASP A 94 -5.35 -3.28 8.28
C ASP A 94 -4.48 -2.35 7.41
N HIS A 95 -4.14 -1.16 7.91
CA HIS A 95 -3.23 -0.20 7.27
C HIS A 95 -2.05 0.20 8.16
N ASP A 96 -2.19 0.10 9.50
CA ASP A 96 -1.18 0.62 10.44
C ASP A 96 -0.57 -0.42 11.39
N ALA A 97 -1.09 -1.66 11.46
CA ALA A 97 -0.75 -2.63 12.49
C ALA A 97 0.73 -3.06 12.55
N MET A 98 1.50 -2.90 11.47
CA MET A 98 2.92 -3.26 11.38
C MET A 98 3.84 -2.06 11.13
N ILE A 99 3.31 -0.83 11.16
CA ILE A 99 4.14 0.37 10.91
C ILE A 99 5.15 0.61 12.02
N ASP A 100 4.81 0.32 13.27
CA ASP A 100 5.74 0.43 14.40
C ASP A 100 6.91 -0.55 14.28
N ASP A 101 6.69 -1.75 13.74
CA ASP A 101 7.74 -2.73 13.45
C ASP A 101 8.65 -2.24 12.30
N VAL A 102 8.08 -1.61 11.26
CA VAL A 102 8.86 -0.97 10.18
C VAL A 102 9.74 0.15 10.71
N LEU A 103 9.20 1.06 11.54
CA LEU A 103 9.95 2.16 12.18
C LEU A 103 11.03 1.65 13.14
N THR A 104 10.87 0.44 13.68
CA THR A 104 11.89 -0.21 14.52
C THR A 104 13.00 -0.82 13.66
N ALA A 105 12.67 -1.39 12.51
CA ALA A 105 13.60 -2.15 11.67
C ALA A 105 14.40 -1.28 10.69
N TYR A 106 13.82 -0.18 10.22
CA TYR A 106 14.40 0.72 9.24
C TYR A 106 14.43 2.16 9.73
N ARG A 107 15.44 2.91 9.31
CA ARG A 107 15.39 4.36 9.47
C ARG A 107 14.38 4.96 8.50
N VAL A 108 13.48 5.81 9.01
CA VAL A 108 12.49 6.54 8.20
C VAL A 108 12.81 8.03 8.20
N ARG A 109 12.84 8.68 7.02
CA ARG A 109 13.13 10.11 6.90
C ARG A 109 11.89 10.97 7.05
N GLU A 110 10.84 10.63 6.31
CA GLU A 110 9.59 11.39 6.28
C GLU A 110 8.41 10.48 6.51
N VAL A 111 7.51 10.88 7.40
CA VAL A 111 6.25 10.20 7.69
C VAL A 111 5.10 11.11 7.28
N TRP A 112 4.15 10.54 6.55
CA TRP A 112 2.96 11.21 6.04
C TRP A 112 1.75 10.50 6.63
N ASP A 113 0.98 11.20 7.46
CA ASP A 113 -0.26 10.73 8.08
C ASP A 113 -1.38 11.73 7.79
N SER A 114 -2.60 11.27 7.62
CA SER A 114 -3.74 12.17 7.50
C SER A 114 -3.92 13.08 8.73
N GLY A 115 -3.50 12.59 9.89
CA GLY A 115 -3.71 13.23 11.19
C GLY A 115 -5.06 12.90 11.81
N ALA A 116 -5.88 12.05 11.17
CA ALA A 116 -7.15 11.60 11.74
C ALA A 116 -6.91 10.68 12.93
N PHE A 117 -7.64 10.92 14.01
CA PHE A 117 -7.44 10.19 15.26
C PHE A 117 -8.18 8.85 15.28
N ASN A 118 -7.47 7.78 15.69
CA ASN A 118 -8.05 6.50 16.07
C ASN A 118 -7.55 6.09 17.47
N PRO A 119 -8.42 5.76 18.44
CA PRO A 119 -7.99 5.30 19.77
C PRO A 119 -7.46 3.84 19.76
N ALA A 120 -7.25 3.22 18.60
CA ALA A 120 -6.74 1.87 18.47
C ALA A 120 -5.27 1.75 18.91
N CYS A 121 -4.88 0.55 19.35
CA CYS A 121 -3.52 0.24 19.76
C CYS A 121 -2.49 0.43 18.65
N ALA A 122 -2.83 0.03 17.43
CA ALA A 122 -1.92 0.13 16.29
C ALA A 122 -1.55 1.60 16.01
N TYR A 123 -2.55 2.49 15.96
CA TYR A 123 -2.29 3.92 15.76
C TYR A 123 -1.49 4.55 16.91
N HIS A 124 -1.72 4.10 18.15
CA HIS A 124 -0.91 4.52 19.31
C HIS A 124 0.55 4.08 19.16
N ALA A 125 0.78 2.81 18.78
CA ALA A 125 2.11 2.26 18.57
C ALA A 125 2.84 3.00 17.44
N PHE A 126 2.14 3.27 16.33
CA PHE A 126 2.66 4.08 15.23
C PHE A 126 3.14 5.46 15.70
N LEU A 127 2.31 6.23 16.43
CA LEU A 127 2.70 7.56 16.88
C LEU A 127 3.86 7.51 17.90
N ASP A 128 3.87 6.54 18.83
CA ASP A 128 4.99 6.34 19.76
C ASP A 128 6.30 6.04 19.00
N ALA A 129 6.23 5.21 17.94
CA ALA A 129 7.38 4.87 17.11
C ALA A 129 7.88 6.09 16.31
N VAL A 130 6.96 6.90 15.78
CA VAL A 130 7.33 8.18 15.09
C VAL A 130 8.05 9.13 16.04
N VAL A 131 7.58 9.26 17.29
CA VAL A 131 8.28 10.11 18.29
C VAL A 131 9.67 9.57 18.61
N ALA A 132 9.83 8.25 18.61
CA ALA A 132 11.11 7.60 18.91
C ALA A 132 12.09 7.62 17.73
N GLU A 133 11.65 7.85 16.49
CA GLU A 133 12.48 7.82 15.27
C GLU A 133 13.37 9.05 15.17
N PRO A 134 14.70 8.91 15.17
CA PRO A 134 15.61 10.04 15.21
C PRO A 134 15.60 10.88 13.92
N GLY A 135 15.21 12.15 14.03
CA GLY A 135 15.28 13.10 12.93
C GLY A 135 14.22 12.91 11.85
N VAL A 136 13.16 12.14 12.14
CA VAL A 136 12.00 12.00 11.28
C VAL A 136 11.29 13.35 11.11
N VAL A 137 10.77 13.60 9.91
CA VAL A 137 9.89 14.73 9.62
C VAL A 137 8.47 14.20 9.47
N TYR A 138 7.56 14.63 10.35
CA TYR A 138 6.16 14.20 10.34
C TYR A 138 5.26 15.25 9.69
N HIS A 139 4.48 14.82 8.71
CA HIS A 139 3.53 15.64 7.95
C HIS A 139 2.11 15.19 8.20
N ASP A 140 1.19 16.13 8.41
CA ASP A 140 -0.24 15.83 8.49
C ASP A 140 -1.12 16.87 7.76
N ALA A 141 -2.41 16.59 7.64
CA ALA A 141 -3.36 17.49 6.99
C ALA A 141 -3.95 18.57 7.92
N LEU A 142 -3.66 18.52 9.23
CA LEU A 142 -4.33 19.40 10.21
C LEU A 142 -3.70 20.80 10.30
N GLY A 143 -2.38 20.90 10.15
CA GLY A 143 -1.72 22.20 10.25
C GLY A 143 -0.21 22.12 10.03
N SER A 144 0.44 23.28 9.90
CA SER A 144 1.88 23.40 9.81
C SER A 144 2.48 23.92 11.12
N GLY A 145 3.60 23.34 11.50
CA GLY A 145 4.29 23.67 12.76
C GLY A 145 3.56 23.16 14.03
N GLY A 146 4.19 23.37 15.19
CA GLY A 146 3.68 22.88 16.46
C GLY A 146 3.74 21.34 16.58
N THR A 147 2.73 20.77 17.20
CA THR A 147 2.65 19.32 17.46
C THR A 147 1.33 18.74 16.96
N HIS A 148 1.39 17.47 16.56
CA HIS A 148 0.21 16.62 16.46
C HIS A 148 0.03 15.95 17.84
N ASP A 149 -1.03 16.36 18.56
CA ASP A 149 -1.29 15.87 19.91
C ASP A 149 -2.42 14.86 19.90
N ALA A 150 -2.13 13.63 20.27
CA ALA A 150 -3.10 12.54 20.41
C ALA A 150 -3.20 12.13 21.87
N THR A 151 -4.43 12.04 22.40
CA THR A 151 -4.68 11.56 23.77
C THR A 151 -5.50 10.30 23.71
N PHE A 152 -4.90 9.20 24.15
CA PHE A 152 -5.52 7.87 24.12
C PHE A 152 -6.25 7.60 25.44
N PRO A 153 -7.41 6.90 25.40
CA PRO A 153 -8.07 6.39 26.60
C PRO A 153 -7.14 5.43 27.36
N ALA A 154 -7.34 5.31 28.68
CA ALA A 154 -6.53 4.41 29.51
C ALA A 154 -6.56 2.93 29.03
N SER A 155 -7.65 2.50 28.39
CA SER A 155 -7.76 1.18 27.75
C SER A 155 -6.86 1.01 26.54
N SER A 156 -6.56 2.09 25.81
CA SER A 156 -5.69 2.10 24.63
C SER A 156 -4.21 2.24 25.01
N SER A 157 -3.89 2.66 26.23
CA SER A 157 -2.50 2.75 26.68
C SER A 157 -1.86 1.38 27.02
N ARG A 158 -2.63 0.30 26.85
CA ARG A 158 -2.13 -1.07 26.98
C ARG A 158 -2.37 -1.83 25.70
N CYS A 159 -1.29 -2.11 24.98
CA CYS A 159 -1.30 -2.84 23.74
C CYS A 159 -0.42 -4.07 23.86
N HIS A 160 -0.92 -5.24 23.50
CA HIS A 160 -0.17 -6.51 23.60
C HIS A 160 0.49 -6.74 24.99
N GLY A 161 -0.17 -6.29 26.06
CA GLY A 161 0.34 -6.41 27.43
C GLY A 161 1.31 -5.31 27.88
N ALA A 162 1.79 -4.46 27.00
CA ALA A 162 2.65 -3.32 27.32
C ALA A 162 1.83 -2.08 27.72
N VAL A 163 2.38 -1.28 28.64
CA VAL A 163 1.83 0.05 28.96
C VAL A 163 2.47 1.05 28.01
N ARG A 164 1.63 1.82 27.27
CA ARG A 164 2.08 2.90 26.41
C ARG A 164 1.71 4.25 27.00
N SER A 165 2.26 5.34 26.46
CA SER A 165 1.92 6.67 26.93
C SER A 165 0.44 6.98 26.64
N ALA A 166 -0.25 7.64 27.59
CA ALA A 166 -1.64 8.05 27.39
C ALA A 166 -1.77 9.27 26.47
N ARG A 167 -0.68 10.01 26.25
CA ARG A 167 -0.60 11.16 25.37
C ARG A 167 0.67 11.08 24.54
N VAL A 168 0.50 11.25 23.23
CA VAL A 168 1.61 11.32 22.26
C VAL A 168 1.58 12.70 21.63
N SER A 169 2.73 13.34 21.53
CA SER A 169 2.92 14.65 20.89
C SER A 169 4.02 14.53 19.85
N VAL A 170 3.64 14.58 18.56
CA VAL A 170 4.58 14.46 17.45
C VAL A 170 4.88 15.85 16.89
N PRO A 171 6.15 16.30 16.84
CA PRO A 171 6.51 17.53 16.16
C PRO A 171 6.11 17.49 14.69
N ARG A 172 5.41 18.53 14.21
CA ARG A 172 4.97 18.62 12.82
C ARG A 172 6.04 19.29 11.94
N GLY A 173 6.20 18.72 10.74
CA GLY A 173 6.80 19.38 9.60
C GLY A 173 5.81 20.26 8.83
N SER A 174 5.89 20.24 7.51
CA SER A 174 4.97 20.98 6.65
C SER A 174 3.58 20.30 6.63
N ARG A 175 2.54 21.13 6.48
CA ARG A 175 1.20 20.63 6.23
C ARG A 175 1.12 19.94 4.88
N ILE A 176 0.40 18.82 4.83
CA ILE A 176 0.01 18.20 3.56
C ILE A 176 -0.87 19.18 2.78
N ALA A 177 -0.40 19.55 1.58
CA ALA A 177 -1.10 20.42 0.66
C ALA A 177 -1.48 19.64 -0.60
N PRO A 178 -2.74 19.21 -0.76
CA PRO A 178 -3.18 18.47 -1.94
C PRO A 178 -2.84 19.20 -3.25
N GLY A 179 -2.42 18.47 -4.27
CA GLY A 179 -2.02 18.99 -5.57
C GLY A 179 -0.56 19.44 -5.69
N THR A 180 0.22 19.43 -4.59
CA THR A 180 1.64 19.78 -4.64
C THR A 180 2.49 18.54 -4.92
N ALA A 181 3.34 18.62 -5.94
CA ALA A 181 4.28 17.55 -6.25
C ALA A 181 5.47 17.55 -5.28
N ILE A 182 5.84 16.39 -4.81
CA ILE A 182 6.96 16.12 -3.90
C ILE A 182 7.94 15.22 -4.65
N ALA A 183 9.20 15.64 -4.77
CA ALA A 183 10.22 14.82 -5.41
C ALA A 183 10.54 13.60 -4.52
N LEU A 184 10.59 12.41 -5.13
CA LEU A 184 11.00 11.18 -4.44
C LEU A 184 12.48 10.87 -4.74
N GLY A 185 12.86 10.98 -6.00
CA GLY A 185 14.20 10.68 -6.51
C GLY A 185 14.30 11.01 -8.00
N ALA A 186 15.34 10.55 -8.65
CA ALA A 186 15.58 10.81 -10.07
C ALA A 186 14.46 10.26 -10.95
N GLY A 187 13.70 11.15 -11.59
CA GLY A 187 12.59 10.81 -12.46
C GLY A 187 11.33 10.32 -11.73
N ALA A 188 11.24 10.53 -10.40
CA ALA A 188 10.11 10.13 -9.61
C ALA A 188 9.56 11.27 -8.74
N SER A 189 8.25 11.35 -8.62
CA SER A 189 7.56 12.26 -7.70
C SER A 189 6.25 11.66 -7.20
N MET A 190 5.75 12.16 -6.07
CA MET A 190 4.40 11.90 -5.59
C MET A 190 3.60 13.20 -5.55
N THR A 191 2.30 13.10 -5.79
CA THR A 191 1.34 14.17 -5.58
C THR A 191 0.21 13.65 -4.71
N ILE A 192 0.05 14.19 -3.52
CA ILE A 192 -1.06 13.86 -2.65
C ILE A 192 -2.29 14.59 -3.18
N LEU A 193 -3.34 13.85 -3.58
CA LEU A 193 -4.57 14.39 -4.13
C LEU A 193 -5.66 14.58 -3.06
N HIS A 194 -5.59 13.78 -1.98
CA HIS A 194 -6.51 13.86 -0.85
C HIS A 194 -5.81 13.51 0.45
N ALA A 195 -6.13 14.21 1.52
CA ALA A 195 -5.84 13.87 2.91
C ALA A 195 -6.80 14.65 3.82
N ASN A 196 -7.42 13.97 4.80
CA ASN A 196 -8.40 14.61 5.67
C ASN A 196 -8.18 14.23 7.15
N GLY A 197 -7.47 15.08 7.88
CA GLY A 197 -7.22 14.90 9.31
C GLY A 197 -8.47 15.11 10.19
N ASN A 198 -9.56 15.66 9.64
CA ASN A 198 -10.82 15.86 10.36
C ASN A 198 -11.87 14.79 10.06
N ALA A 199 -11.48 13.65 9.48
CA ALA A 199 -12.39 12.54 9.27
C ALA A 199 -13.00 12.07 10.60
N SER A 200 -14.32 11.83 10.58
CA SER A 200 -15.01 11.43 11.80
C SER A 200 -14.70 9.97 12.19
N ALA A 201 -14.87 9.65 13.45
CA ALA A 201 -14.70 8.27 13.94
C ALA A 201 -15.61 7.23 13.24
N ALA A 202 -16.74 7.67 12.67
CA ALA A 202 -17.66 6.81 11.92
C ALA A 202 -17.25 6.63 10.47
N HIS A 203 -16.38 7.48 9.94
CA HIS A 203 -15.98 7.55 8.53
C HIS A 203 -14.47 7.78 8.40
N ARG A 204 -13.64 6.94 9.07
CA ARG A 204 -12.18 7.06 9.05
C ARG A 204 -11.59 6.83 7.66
N ASN A 205 -12.27 6.08 6.80
CA ASN A 205 -11.85 5.89 5.42
C ASN A 205 -11.80 7.22 4.63
N ASP A 206 -12.60 8.23 5.04
CA ASP A 206 -12.50 9.59 4.48
C ASP A 206 -11.17 10.30 4.82
N ALA A 207 -10.38 9.75 5.73
CA ALA A 207 -9.04 10.24 6.02
C ALA A 207 -8.01 9.84 4.96
N SER A 208 -8.29 8.81 4.17
CA SER A 208 -7.33 8.18 3.26
C SER A 208 -6.50 9.21 2.49
N ILE A 209 -5.18 9.12 2.63
CA ILE A 209 -4.26 9.85 1.78
C ILE A 209 -4.26 9.20 0.42
N VAL A 210 -4.82 9.89 -0.59
CA VAL A 210 -4.78 9.43 -1.98
C VAL A 210 -3.56 10.03 -2.66
N VAL A 211 -2.73 9.17 -3.24
CA VAL A 211 -1.45 9.55 -3.84
C VAL A 211 -1.36 9.12 -5.29
N ARG A 212 -1.01 10.06 -6.16
CA ARG A 212 -0.50 9.74 -7.49
C ARG A 212 1.03 9.73 -7.46
N LEU A 213 1.61 8.66 -7.93
CA LEU A 213 3.05 8.54 -8.18
C LEU A 213 3.31 8.72 -9.68
N ASP A 214 4.26 9.58 -10.01
CA ASP A 214 4.81 9.71 -11.36
C ASP A 214 6.19 9.03 -11.34
N LEU A 215 6.33 7.90 -12.04
CA LEU A 215 7.53 7.05 -12.09
C LEU A 215 8.01 6.97 -13.54
N GLY A 216 8.94 7.84 -13.92
CA GLY A 216 9.33 8.03 -15.32
C GLY A 216 8.13 8.44 -16.18
N ALA A 217 7.78 7.61 -17.16
CA ALA A 217 6.63 7.85 -18.02
C ALA A 217 5.30 7.26 -17.51
N ARG A 218 5.31 6.63 -16.32
CA ARG A 218 4.15 5.90 -15.78
C ARG A 218 3.56 6.58 -14.56
N ARG A 219 2.24 6.46 -14.42
CA ARG A 219 1.47 6.99 -13.32
C ARG A 219 0.78 5.88 -12.57
N ILE A 220 0.91 5.90 -11.26
CA ILE A 220 0.29 4.95 -10.35
C ILE A 220 -0.60 5.73 -9.37
N LEU A 221 -1.82 5.28 -9.17
CA LEU A 221 -2.75 5.87 -8.19
C LEU A 221 -2.96 4.90 -7.03
N LEU A 222 -2.67 5.38 -5.80
CA LEU A 222 -2.86 4.67 -4.55
C LEU A 222 -4.05 5.29 -3.82
N MET A 223 -5.06 4.48 -3.48
CA MET A 223 -6.33 4.99 -2.95
C MET A 223 -6.50 4.83 -1.45
N GLY A 224 -5.71 3.95 -0.78
CA GLY A 224 -6.08 3.50 0.56
C GLY A 224 -7.51 2.95 0.57
N ASP A 225 -8.30 3.38 1.53
CA ASP A 225 -9.71 3.01 1.63
C ASP A 225 -10.66 4.15 1.22
N ALA A 226 -10.20 5.04 0.34
CA ALA A 226 -11.01 6.11 -0.18
C ALA A 226 -12.35 5.61 -0.76
N GLU A 227 -13.45 6.19 -0.29
CA GLU A 227 -14.80 5.74 -0.59
C GLU A 227 -15.56 6.71 -1.51
N ALA A 228 -16.60 6.16 -2.13
CA ALA A 228 -17.51 6.88 -3.00
C ALA A 228 -18.80 7.36 -2.29
N GLU A 229 -19.12 6.81 -1.11
CA GLU A 229 -20.39 7.09 -0.42
C GLU A 229 -20.39 6.74 1.08
N ASN A 230 -19.34 7.09 1.81
CA ASN A 230 -19.32 7.03 3.28
C ASN A 230 -19.87 5.68 3.84
N GLY A 231 -19.27 4.55 3.46
CA GLY A 231 -19.64 3.21 3.92
C GLY A 231 -20.85 2.58 3.23
N ARG A 232 -21.54 3.29 2.33
CA ARG A 232 -22.66 2.68 1.59
C ARG A 232 -22.22 1.82 0.44
N ARG A 233 -22.74 0.61 0.43
CA ARG A 233 -22.45 -0.41 -0.59
C ARG A 233 -23.43 -0.28 -1.76
N ASN A 234 -22.99 0.41 -2.81
CA ASN A 234 -23.72 0.58 -4.05
C ASN A 234 -22.93 0.05 -5.25
N PRO A 235 -23.57 -0.45 -6.32
CA PRO A 235 -22.87 -0.95 -7.49
C PRO A 235 -22.02 0.15 -8.16
N PRO A 236 -20.94 -0.21 -8.89
CA PRO A 236 -20.08 0.75 -9.58
C PRO A 236 -20.81 1.74 -10.51
N SER A 237 -21.94 1.35 -11.09
CA SER A 237 -22.78 2.20 -11.93
C SER A 237 -23.42 3.39 -11.19
N THR A 238 -23.47 3.35 -9.85
CA THR A 238 -23.98 4.48 -9.04
C THR A 238 -22.93 5.60 -9.01
N PRO A 239 -23.28 6.85 -9.35
CA PRO A 239 -22.33 7.95 -9.24
C PRO A 239 -21.82 8.13 -7.79
N PRO A 240 -20.55 8.53 -7.58
CA PRO A 240 -20.07 8.86 -6.25
C PRO A 240 -20.77 10.12 -5.72
N ARG A 241 -20.96 10.21 -4.42
CA ARG A 241 -21.45 11.42 -3.78
C ARG A 241 -20.44 12.56 -3.93
N ALA A 242 -20.92 13.77 -4.12
CA ALA A 242 -20.05 14.94 -4.30
C ALA A 242 -19.14 15.23 -3.08
N ASP A 243 -19.59 14.86 -1.87
CA ASP A 243 -18.85 15.05 -0.61
C ASP A 243 -18.02 13.83 -0.19
N SER A 244 -18.04 12.73 -0.96
CA SER A 244 -17.15 11.57 -0.76
C SER A 244 -15.75 11.84 -1.31
N VAL A 245 -14.79 10.99 -0.97
CA VAL A 245 -13.42 11.11 -1.47
C VAL A 245 -13.39 11.02 -3.01
N GLU A 246 -14.01 10.00 -3.60
CA GLU A 246 -14.07 9.89 -5.07
C GLU A 246 -14.78 11.08 -5.74
N GLY A 247 -15.86 11.58 -5.11
CA GLY A 247 -16.58 12.75 -5.64
C GLY A 247 -15.73 14.02 -5.65
N ARG A 248 -14.99 14.27 -4.57
CA ARG A 248 -14.03 15.40 -4.48
C ARG A 248 -12.89 15.26 -5.48
N LEU A 249 -12.32 14.06 -5.60
CA LEU A 249 -11.27 13.79 -6.59
C LEU A 249 -11.74 14.07 -8.01
N LEU A 250 -12.96 13.68 -8.35
CA LEU A 250 -13.56 13.98 -9.66
C LEU A 250 -13.83 15.48 -9.86
N ALA A 251 -14.19 16.22 -8.81
CA ALA A 251 -14.46 17.63 -8.88
C ALA A 251 -13.17 18.46 -8.98
N ASP A 252 -12.19 18.15 -8.14
CA ASP A 252 -11.03 19.02 -7.90
C ASP A 252 -9.78 18.58 -8.67
N PHE A 253 -9.64 17.26 -8.95
CA PHE A 253 -8.41 16.66 -9.49
C PHE A 253 -8.63 15.74 -10.71
N ARG A 254 -9.73 15.89 -11.44
CA ARG A 254 -10.08 14.98 -12.54
C ARG A 254 -8.96 14.77 -13.56
N SER A 255 -8.24 15.81 -13.93
CA SER A 255 -7.11 15.73 -14.87
C SER A 255 -5.91 14.99 -14.30
N GLU A 256 -5.78 15.01 -12.98
CA GLU A 256 -4.67 14.40 -12.26
C GLU A 256 -4.87 12.91 -11.98
N LEU A 257 -6.12 12.41 -12.08
CA LEU A 257 -6.46 11.01 -11.81
C LEU A 257 -5.90 10.04 -12.85
N ARG A 258 -5.65 10.50 -14.09
CA ARG A 258 -5.18 9.62 -15.16
C ARG A 258 -3.94 8.84 -14.74
N SER A 259 -4.05 7.51 -14.72
CA SER A 259 -3.00 6.61 -14.26
C SER A 259 -2.95 5.33 -15.09
N ASP A 260 -1.80 4.69 -15.17
CA ASP A 260 -1.60 3.42 -15.88
C ASP A 260 -1.96 2.24 -14.97
N LEU A 261 -1.69 2.39 -13.66
CA LEU A 261 -1.98 1.41 -12.62
C LEU A 261 -2.83 2.06 -11.52
N LEU A 262 -3.86 1.35 -11.06
CA LEU A 262 -4.66 1.69 -9.89
C LEU A 262 -4.49 0.63 -8.81
N VAL A 263 -4.02 1.01 -7.63
CA VAL A 263 -4.25 0.23 -6.40
C VAL A 263 -5.65 0.56 -5.92
N VAL A 264 -6.52 -0.43 -6.02
CA VAL A 264 -7.98 -0.28 -5.91
C VAL A 264 -8.37 0.07 -4.48
N GLY A 265 -9.24 1.05 -4.34
CA GLY A 265 -9.68 1.53 -3.03
C GLY A 265 -10.48 0.49 -2.24
N HIS A 266 -10.29 0.52 -0.92
CA HIS A 266 -11.06 -0.25 0.05
C HIS A 266 -11.17 -1.74 -0.30
N HIS A 267 -10.03 -2.35 -0.66
CA HIS A 267 -9.88 -3.79 -0.95
C HIS A 267 -10.88 -4.33 -2.00
N GLY A 268 -11.31 -3.47 -2.94
CA GLY A 268 -12.34 -3.83 -3.92
C GLY A 268 -13.77 -3.90 -3.36
N SER A 269 -14.07 -3.14 -2.32
CA SER A 269 -15.42 -3.00 -1.75
C SER A 269 -16.35 -2.20 -2.66
N MET A 270 -17.64 -2.54 -2.63
CA MET A 270 -18.72 -1.74 -3.25
C MET A 270 -18.90 -0.34 -2.65
N THR A 271 -18.18 0.02 -1.59
CA THR A 271 -18.18 1.39 -1.06
C THR A 271 -17.32 2.33 -1.88
N SER A 272 -16.46 1.79 -2.77
CA SER A 272 -15.52 2.52 -3.64
C SER A 272 -15.63 2.09 -5.11
N SER A 273 -14.72 2.61 -5.94
CA SER A 273 -14.49 2.16 -7.32
C SER A 273 -15.71 2.34 -8.24
N ARG A 274 -16.31 3.55 -8.19
CA ARG A 274 -17.42 3.88 -9.08
C ARG A 274 -16.96 4.00 -10.53
N ALA A 275 -17.83 3.59 -11.47
CA ALA A 275 -17.51 3.60 -12.90
C ALA A 275 -17.05 5.00 -13.37
N ALA A 276 -17.72 6.07 -12.93
CA ALA A 276 -17.32 7.44 -13.27
C ALA A 276 -15.91 7.82 -12.79
N PHE A 277 -15.50 7.29 -11.63
CA PHE A 277 -14.15 7.46 -11.10
C PHE A 277 -13.15 6.62 -11.91
N LEU A 278 -13.46 5.34 -12.15
CA LEU A 278 -12.62 4.43 -12.95
C LEU A 278 -12.43 4.95 -14.39
N ASP A 279 -13.46 5.58 -14.99
CA ASP A 279 -13.36 6.23 -16.30
C ASP A 279 -12.38 7.41 -16.29
N ALA A 280 -12.34 8.19 -15.21
CA ALA A 280 -11.41 9.30 -15.06
C ALA A 280 -9.98 8.82 -14.84
N VAL A 281 -9.79 7.72 -14.09
CA VAL A 281 -8.47 7.09 -13.87
C VAL A 281 -7.99 6.44 -15.18
N GLY A 282 -8.81 5.67 -15.86
CA GLY A 282 -8.52 5.03 -17.14
C GLY A 282 -7.30 4.10 -17.09
N ALA A 283 -7.09 3.41 -15.96
CA ALA A 283 -6.00 2.46 -15.80
C ALA A 283 -6.22 1.21 -16.65
N ALA A 284 -5.10 0.61 -17.09
CA ALA A 284 -5.08 -0.68 -17.77
C ALA A 284 -4.72 -1.84 -16.82
N HIS A 285 -4.14 -1.51 -15.65
CA HIS A 285 -3.76 -2.49 -14.65
C HIS A 285 -4.39 -2.11 -13.30
N PHE A 286 -4.88 -3.12 -12.59
CA PHE A 286 -5.52 -2.97 -11.29
C PHE A 286 -4.88 -3.92 -10.30
N VAL A 287 -4.55 -3.42 -9.11
CA VAL A 287 -4.08 -4.24 -7.99
C VAL A 287 -5.11 -4.16 -6.87
N VAL A 288 -5.58 -5.31 -6.40
CA VAL A 288 -6.51 -5.45 -5.28
C VAL A 288 -5.79 -6.16 -4.15
N SER A 289 -5.41 -5.41 -3.11
CA SER A 289 -4.86 -5.98 -1.87
C SER A 289 -6.01 -6.45 -1.00
N VAL A 290 -6.09 -7.73 -0.73
CA VAL A 290 -7.24 -8.35 -0.06
C VAL A 290 -6.88 -9.71 0.51
N GLY A 291 -7.55 -10.13 1.57
CA GLY A 291 -7.33 -11.40 2.25
C GLY A 291 -8.64 -12.05 2.74
N PRO A 292 -8.54 -13.12 3.55
CA PRO A 292 -9.65 -13.98 3.88
C PRO A 292 -10.63 -13.43 4.93
N LYS A 293 -10.30 -12.35 5.64
CA LYS A 293 -11.17 -11.81 6.71
C LYS A 293 -12.53 -11.40 6.19
N LYS A 294 -13.56 -11.66 7.00
CA LYS A 294 -14.94 -11.26 6.72
C LYS A 294 -15.31 -10.01 7.52
N TYR A 295 -15.77 -9.00 6.81
CA TYR A 295 -16.33 -7.79 7.41
C TYR A 295 -17.85 -7.89 7.45
N SER A 296 -18.44 -8.04 8.66
CA SER A 296 -19.89 -8.22 8.86
C SER A 296 -20.50 -9.28 7.92
N GLY A 297 -19.78 -10.39 7.70
CA GLY A 297 -20.22 -11.49 6.84
C GLY A 297 -19.85 -11.36 5.36
N THR A 298 -19.27 -10.24 4.93
CA THR A 298 -18.80 -10.02 3.56
C THR A 298 -17.31 -10.30 3.48
N THR A 299 -16.90 -11.11 2.51
CA THR A 299 -15.49 -11.27 2.10
C THR A 299 -15.25 -10.39 0.89
N LEU A 300 -14.18 -9.59 0.94
CA LEU A 300 -13.73 -8.78 -0.20
C LEU A 300 -12.81 -9.59 -1.12
N PRO A 301 -12.66 -9.21 -2.38
CA PRO A 301 -13.32 -8.11 -3.07
C PRO A 301 -14.77 -8.45 -3.44
N ASP A 302 -15.61 -7.43 -3.62
CA ASP A 302 -16.97 -7.63 -4.09
C ASP A 302 -17.02 -8.12 -5.55
N PRO A 303 -17.78 -9.17 -5.86
CA PRO A 303 -17.83 -9.72 -7.23
C PRO A 303 -18.25 -8.70 -8.29
N VAL A 304 -19.15 -7.76 -7.96
CA VAL A 304 -19.59 -6.74 -8.91
C VAL A 304 -18.50 -5.71 -9.21
N VAL A 305 -17.65 -5.40 -8.23
CA VAL A 305 -16.48 -4.54 -8.44
C VAL A 305 -15.45 -5.28 -9.30
N MET A 306 -15.21 -6.56 -9.03
CA MET A 306 -14.30 -7.38 -9.85
C MET A 306 -14.76 -7.44 -11.31
N THR A 307 -16.07 -7.65 -11.54
CA THR A 307 -16.63 -7.65 -12.91
C THR A 307 -16.39 -6.31 -13.62
N GLU A 308 -16.52 -5.20 -12.90
CA GLU A 308 -16.26 -3.86 -13.43
C GLU A 308 -14.78 -3.68 -13.80
N LEU A 309 -13.86 -4.12 -12.94
CA LEU A 309 -12.41 -4.03 -13.17
C LEU A 309 -11.96 -4.94 -14.32
N ASP A 310 -12.41 -6.21 -14.33
CA ASP A 310 -12.10 -7.19 -15.39
C ASP A 310 -12.55 -6.72 -16.77
N GLY A 311 -13.62 -5.92 -16.83
CA GLY A 311 -14.09 -5.28 -18.06
C GLY A 311 -13.22 -4.13 -18.57
N ARG A 312 -12.24 -3.67 -17.78
CA ARG A 312 -11.39 -2.49 -18.06
C ARG A 312 -9.93 -2.83 -18.33
N GLY A 313 -9.39 -3.88 -17.72
CA GLY A 313 -7.99 -4.25 -17.87
C GLY A 313 -7.58 -5.44 -17.03
N ASP A 314 -6.28 -5.62 -16.86
CA ASP A 314 -5.71 -6.75 -16.12
C ASP A 314 -5.85 -6.52 -14.61
N VAL A 315 -6.41 -7.51 -13.90
CA VAL A 315 -6.60 -7.46 -12.45
C VAL A 315 -5.70 -8.46 -11.73
N TRP A 316 -4.94 -7.95 -10.78
CA TRP A 316 -4.02 -8.69 -9.92
C TRP A 316 -4.52 -8.62 -8.47
N ARG A 317 -4.54 -9.76 -7.76
CA ARG A 317 -5.07 -9.84 -6.40
C ARG A 317 -4.14 -10.60 -5.47
N THR A 318 -4.04 -10.17 -4.21
CA THR A 318 -3.18 -10.81 -3.20
C THR A 318 -3.82 -12.02 -2.51
N ASN A 319 -5.02 -12.45 -2.90
CA ASN A 319 -5.72 -13.60 -2.32
C ASN A 319 -5.97 -14.74 -3.32
N LEU A 320 -5.16 -14.85 -4.35
CA LEU A 320 -5.41 -15.82 -5.42
C LEU A 320 -5.19 -17.27 -4.95
N THR A 321 -4.16 -17.49 -4.13
CA THR A 321 -3.74 -18.83 -3.69
C THR A 321 -3.83 -19.05 -2.18
N ASP A 322 -4.49 -18.19 -1.41
CA ASP A 322 -4.62 -18.29 0.06
C ASP A 322 -4.95 -19.71 0.54
N ALA A 323 -5.89 -20.37 -0.12
CA ALA A 323 -6.32 -21.71 0.26
C ALA A 323 -5.24 -22.80 0.08
N THR A 324 -4.20 -22.53 -0.71
CA THR A 324 -3.12 -23.47 -1.08
C THR A 324 -1.73 -22.94 -0.76
N CYS A 325 -1.63 -21.76 -0.16
CA CYS A 325 -0.37 -21.14 0.19
C CYS A 325 0.37 -22.01 1.21
N SER A 326 1.62 -22.34 0.92
CA SER A 326 2.51 -23.15 1.76
C SER A 326 3.78 -22.39 2.13
N ALA A 327 3.71 -21.06 2.17
CA ALA A 327 4.84 -20.24 2.56
C ALA A 327 5.34 -20.62 3.97
N ASN A 328 6.63 -20.49 4.20
CA ASN A 328 7.24 -20.89 5.48
C ASN A 328 6.82 -19.91 6.60
N PRO A 329 6.02 -20.35 7.60
CA PRO A 329 5.56 -19.47 8.68
C PRO A 329 6.69 -18.87 9.52
N ALA A 330 7.88 -19.50 9.54
CA ALA A 330 9.04 -18.94 10.24
C ALA A 330 9.65 -17.74 9.54
N LYS A 331 9.34 -17.55 8.25
CA LYS A 331 9.84 -16.41 7.45
C LYS A 331 8.81 -15.33 7.21
N ILE A 332 7.54 -15.67 7.14
CA ILE A 332 6.46 -14.75 6.77
C ILE A 332 5.32 -14.68 7.79
N GLY A 333 5.54 -15.13 9.00
CA GLY A 333 4.53 -15.13 10.03
C GLY A 333 3.37 -16.12 9.79
N THR A 334 2.56 -16.31 10.82
CA THR A 334 1.34 -17.11 10.74
C THR A 334 0.12 -16.21 10.78
N ASP A 335 -0.85 -16.50 9.94
CA ASP A 335 -2.16 -15.82 10.00
C ASP A 335 -2.89 -16.06 11.33
N ASN A 336 -3.73 -15.10 11.70
CA ASN A 336 -4.67 -15.25 12.80
C ASN A 336 -5.69 -16.37 12.55
N ASP A 337 -5.94 -16.75 11.31
CA ASP A 337 -6.80 -17.88 10.95
C ASP A 337 -6.06 -19.23 10.90
N GLY A 338 -4.76 -19.23 11.21
CA GLY A 338 -3.90 -20.40 11.22
C GLY A 338 -3.50 -20.92 9.84
N ARG A 339 -3.71 -20.13 8.79
CA ARG A 339 -3.32 -20.47 7.41
C ARG A 339 -2.06 -19.72 7.02
N PRO A 340 -1.13 -20.38 6.32
CA PRO A 340 0.02 -19.69 5.76
C PRO A 340 -0.44 -18.73 4.66
N GLY A 341 0.06 -17.48 4.69
CA GLY A 341 -0.19 -16.44 3.69
C GLY A 341 1.09 -15.92 3.07
N GLY A 342 1.03 -14.79 2.38
CA GLY A 342 2.21 -14.14 1.78
C GLY A 342 2.68 -14.77 0.47
N CYS A 343 1.83 -15.56 -0.21
CA CYS A 343 2.18 -16.23 -1.46
C CYS A 343 1.89 -15.38 -2.71
N ASP A 344 0.97 -14.46 -2.64
CA ASP A 344 0.43 -13.73 -3.79
C ASP A 344 0.95 -12.28 -3.87
N ASN A 345 2.20 -12.05 -3.44
CA ASN A 345 2.82 -10.74 -3.65
C ASN A 345 2.86 -10.41 -5.14
N ILE A 346 2.60 -9.14 -5.48
CA ILE A 346 2.58 -8.67 -6.86
C ILE A 346 3.75 -7.71 -7.04
N ARG A 347 4.59 -7.98 -8.02
CA ARG A 347 5.72 -7.13 -8.41
C ARG A 347 5.50 -6.58 -9.80
N ILE A 348 5.52 -5.26 -9.93
CA ILE A 348 5.34 -4.56 -11.19
C ILE A 348 6.63 -3.82 -11.50
N ALA A 349 7.43 -4.34 -12.42
CA ALA A 349 8.64 -3.69 -12.88
C ALA A 349 8.29 -2.66 -13.96
N ILE A 350 8.91 -1.49 -13.90
CA ILE A 350 8.82 -0.41 -14.88
C ILE A 350 10.23 -0.17 -15.40
N ASP A 351 10.48 -0.52 -16.66
CA ASP A 351 11.79 -0.32 -17.27
C ASP A 351 12.03 1.16 -17.68
N ALA A 352 13.26 1.48 -18.07
CA ALA A 352 13.63 2.83 -18.48
C ALA A 352 12.88 3.35 -19.73
N ALA A 353 12.27 2.46 -20.52
CA ALA A 353 11.39 2.82 -21.63
C ALA A 353 9.93 3.03 -21.17
N GLY A 354 9.64 2.75 -19.90
CA GLY A 354 8.32 2.82 -19.32
C GLY A 354 7.46 1.57 -19.57
N THR A 355 8.04 0.43 -19.97
CA THR A 355 7.27 -0.81 -20.07
C THR A 355 6.94 -1.33 -18.68
N MET A 356 5.65 -1.58 -18.42
CA MET A 356 5.20 -2.17 -17.17
C MET A 356 5.08 -3.69 -17.32
N THR A 357 5.67 -4.43 -16.39
CA THR A 357 5.64 -5.90 -16.38
C THR A 357 5.16 -6.41 -15.02
N PRO A 358 3.85 -6.59 -14.83
CA PRO A 358 3.30 -7.19 -13.62
C PRO A 358 3.60 -8.71 -13.57
N ALA A 359 3.88 -9.22 -12.38
CA ALA A 359 4.06 -10.64 -12.10
C ALA A 359 3.78 -10.96 -10.64
N TYR A 360 3.29 -12.15 -10.35
CA TYR A 360 3.28 -12.67 -8.99
C TYR A 360 4.72 -12.97 -8.55
N HIS A 361 5.03 -12.60 -7.32
CA HIS A 361 6.35 -12.76 -6.75
C HIS A 361 6.26 -13.49 -5.41
N ARG A 362 6.59 -14.78 -5.41
CA ARG A 362 6.71 -15.55 -4.18
C ARG A 362 8.10 -15.35 -3.58
N ILE A 363 8.16 -15.06 -2.28
CA ILE A 363 9.43 -15.11 -1.56
C ILE A 363 9.88 -16.57 -1.58
N SER A 364 11.03 -16.84 -2.17
CA SER A 364 11.61 -18.20 -2.15
C SER A 364 12.06 -18.55 -0.75
N ASP A 365 11.78 -19.77 -0.32
CA ASP A 365 12.23 -20.36 0.94
C ASP A 365 13.74 -20.38 1.11
#